data_0c5c92b627e12f26bb1945b719897e43
#
_entry.id   0c5c92b627e12f26bb1945b719897e43
#
_cell.length_a   1.000
_cell.length_b   1.000
_cell.length_c   1.000
_cell.angle_alpha   90.00
_cell.angle_beta   90.00
_cell.angle_gamma   90.00
#
_symmetry.space_group_name_H-M   'P 1'
#
loop_
_entity.id
_entity.type
_entity.pdbx_description
1 polymer ?
#
loop_
_entity_poly.entity_id
_entity_poly.type
_entity_poly.pdbx_seq_one_letter_code
_entity_poly.pdbx_strand_id
1 'polypeptide(L)'
;MAGRDIKWREIKHHWEIYLFVLPTLVLIGLFLYYPAASGVFHSFFRWNGADISEYVGFQNYVSLLQSTEFWQSFKVAFLLGGWNVVKMIPALLVAVCIHRCRSVRMQFIYRTLFVIPMVIPGLVVVLIWRSFFFEATSGYLNRFLYSTGLFDVLSHLDKFFNWGGIFVPGQSPAWLGDPRLILVACVVWGFPWVGSFAVLTHLAKLQSIGKDVYEAADIDGVNWWTKFIRIELPLIMGSIYLLLVFVIIETIKDAGMVMALAGMFGGPGGKATVPALFMIRKAFVEQEMGYACAVGIILTVIVIALQKLLTWVMNPERAGFRSRRAPAAPRAVTAAESAQTDDRARRLIERRSSPVYRSLSRVGAGVLRFNKHLTIWAVLAFAFLPLYLMIVVSFKTNTQFYAAPAALTAPFHPENWTEARRLVMPTVANSVFISTSVTVLTLCFALCAAYFFARQKMPLSNFFWNAILILMMMPMIANLVPLFRLLRDLNLLNTLSALILVGAASGQVFGVFVLRNFVADIPGDLYEAAEIDGASHFQQLKNVVLPLSGPILGTVGVMQFVAAWNEFVLPLIVMRDHTRLPVMVQLLRMAGEYLKFWGPLMAGYALASIPIILLFVFSMKLFVRGLTEGAVKG
;
A
#
# COMPACT_ATOMS: atom_id res chain seq x y z
N MET A 1 10.28 45.56 14.35
CA MET A 1 10.32 45.96 12.92
C MET A 1 11.63 45.55 12.23
N ALA A 2 12.80 45.74 12.84
CA ALA A 2 14.11 45.38 12.25
C ALA A 2 14.27 43.92 11.77
N GLY A 3 13.71 42.92 12.45
CA GLY A 3 13.82 41.52 12.05
C GLY A 3 12.97 41.10 10.82
N ARG A 4 11.99 41.95 10.43
CA ARG A 4 11.17 41.73 9.22
C ARG A 4 11.89 42.25 7.98
N ASP A 5 12.59 43.34 8.08
CA ASP A 5 13.32 43.98 6.98
C ASP A 5 14.56 43.18 6.55
N ILE A 6 15.25 42.55 7.51
CA ILE A 6 16.40 41.67 7.22
C ILE A 6 15.96 40.46 6.40
N LYS A 7 14.84 39.82 6.75
CA LYS A 7 14.30 38.66 6.00
C LYS A 7 13.94 38.98 4.54
N TRP A 8 13.37 40.15 4.29
CA TRP A 8 13.03 40.58 2.92
C TRP A 8 14.25 40.92 2.08
N ARG A 9 15.29 41.46 2.67
CA ARG A 9 16.58 41.73 1.99
C ARG A 9 17.27 40.42 1.61
N GLU A 10 17.30 39.43 2.48
CA GLU A 10 17.84 38.09 2.20
C GLU A 10 17.07 37.39 1.05
N ILE A 11 15.73 37.45 1.06
CA ILE A 11 14.92 36.88 -0.04
C ILE A 11 15.24 37.55 -1.38
N LYS A 12 15.37 38.89 -1.40
CA LYS A 12 15.70 39.61 -2.63
C LYS A 12 17.13 39.33 -3.12
N HIS A 13 18.06 39.07 -2.23
CA HIS A 13 19.45 38.79 -2.59
C HIS A 13 19.63 37.36 -3.13
N HIS A 14 18.83 36.40 -2.63
CA HIS A 14 18.93 35.00 -2.97
C HIS A 14 17.66 34.46 -3.68
N TRP A 15 16.97 35.30 -4.45
CA TRP A 15 15.72 34.95 -5.14
C TRP A 15 15.86 33.73 -6.05
N GLU A 16 17.03 33.53 -6.66
CA GLU A 16 17.34 32.40 -7.55
C GLU A 16 17.16 31.06 -6.85
N ILE A 17 17.45 31.00 -5.54
CA ILE A 17 17.32 29.77 -4.75
C ILE A 17 15.86 29.39 -4.56
N TYR A 18 14.95 30.37 -4.47
CA TYR A 18 13.51 30.10 -4.37
C TYR A 18 12.92 29.55 -5.67
N LEU A 19 13.57 29.78 -6.81
CA LEU A 19 13.16 29.18 -8.09
C LEU A 19 13.21 27.65 -8.06
N PHE A 20 14.10 27.04 -7.25
CA PHE A 20 14.19 25.60 -7.13
C PHE A 20 12.95 24.99 -6.43
N VAL A 21 12.35 25.71 -5.50
CA VAL A 21 11.17 25.22 -4.78
C VAL A 21 9.86 25.69 -5.41
N LEU A 22 9.89 26.74 -6.23
CA LEU A 22 8.71 27.37 -6.81
C LEU A 22 7.81 26.40 -7.62
N PRO A 23 8.33 25.54 -8.53
CA PRO A 23 7.47 24.60 -9.28
C PRO A 23 6.73 23.65 -8.34
N THR A 24 7.40 23.14 -7.30
CA THR A 24 6.76 22.30 -6.27
C THR A 24 5.68 23.07 -5.54
N LEU A 25 5.95 24.30 -5.07
CA LEU A 25 4.97 25.11 -4.35
C LEU A 25 3.76 25.48 -5.20
N VAL A 26 3.96 25.77 -6.50
CA VAL A 26 2.86 26.05 -7.43
C VAL A 26 1.99 24.81 -7.59
N LEU A 27 2.57 23.64 -7.83
CA LEU A 27 1.81 22.39 -8.00
C LEU A 27 1.01 22.03 -6.74
N ILE A 28 1.65 22.01 -5.57
CA ILE A 28 0.96 21.68 -4.32
C ILE A 28 -0.04 22.76 -3.92
N GLY A 29 0.28 24.03 -4.17
CA GLY A 29 -0.61 25.15 -3.89
C GLY A 29 -1.89 25.08 -4.71
N LEU A 30 -1.77 24.85 -6.01
CA LEU A 30 -2.91 24.84 -6.93
C LEU A 30 -3.74 23.56 -6.84
N PHE A 31 -3.10 22.37 -6.80
CA PHE A 31 -3.83 21.09 -6.91
C PHE A 31 -4.06 20.39 -5.58
N LEU A 32 -3.45 20.82 -4.48
CA LEU A 32 -3.66 20.24 -3.15
C LEU A 32 -4.22 21.25 -2.15
N TYR A 33 -3.56 22.41 -1.95
CA TYR A 33 -4.01 23.41 -0.98
C TYR A 33 -5.27 24.16 -1.40
N TYR A 34 -5.35 24.59 -2.64
CA TYR A 34 -6.54 25.28 -3.13
C TYR A 34 -7.79 24.41 -3.07
N PRO A 35 -7.79 23.13 -3.52
CA PRO A 35 -8.93 22.23 -3.32
C PRO A 35 -9.26 22.03 -1.85
N ALA A 36 -8.27 21.89 -0.97
CA ALA A 36 -8.52 21.75 0.47
C ALA A 36 -9.23 22.98 1.06
N ALA A 37 -8.74 24.17 0.76
CA ALA A 37 -9.37 25.42 1.19
C ALA A 37 -10.77 25.60 0.59
N SER A 38 -10.91 25.30 -0.70
CA SER A 38 -12.21 25.32 -1.39
C SER A 38 -13.20 24.31 -0.80
N GLY A 39 -12.72 23.11 -0.42
CA GLY A 39 -13.53 22.10 0.26
C GLY A 39 -14.06 22.60 1.61
N VAL A 40 -13.19 23.25 2.41
CA VAL A 40 -13.61 23.88 3.66
C VAL A 40 -14.68 24.94 3.40
N PHE A 41 -14.47 25.81 2.42
CA PHE A 41 -15.43 26.85 2.08
C PHE A 41 -16.79 26.27 1.65
N HIS A 42 -16.79 25.37 0.66
CA HIS A 42 -18.04 24.81 0.11
C HIS A 42 -18.76 23.84 1.04
N SER A 43 -18.12 23.36 2.09
CA SER A 43 -18.79 22.53 3.11
C SER A 43 -19.91 23.26 3.87
N PHE A 44 -19.88 24.59 3.87
CA PHE A 44 -20.92 25.44 4.48
C PHE A 44 -22.04 25.81 3.50
N PHE A 45 -22.00 25.28 2.29
CA PHE A 45 -22.96 25.57 1.23
C PHE A 45 -23.73 24.31 0.81
N ARG A 46 -25.01 24.49 0.46
CA ARG A 46 -25.73 23.54 -0.39
C ARG A 46 -25.23 23.76 -1.81
N TRP A 47 -24.34 22.89 -2.26
CA TRP A 47 -23.62 23.07 -3.50
C TRP A 47 -23.60 21.78 -4.32
N ASN A 48 -23.98 21.88 -5.62
CA ASN A 48 -23.98 20.77 -6.57
C ASN A 48 -22.76 20.76 -7.53
N GLY A 49 -21.82 21.67 -7.31
CA GLY A 49 -20.64 21.80 -8.16
C GLY A 49 -20.84 22.66 -9.39
N ALA A 50 -22.05 23.12 -9.70
CA ALA A 50 -22.38 23.90 -10.87
C ALA A 50 -23.05 25.24 -10.48
N ASP A 51 -24.34 25.31 -10.63
CA ASP A 51 -25.16 26.51 -10.55
C ASP A 51 -25.84 26.72 -9.19
N ILE A 52 -26.07 25.65 -8.44
CA ILE A 52 -26.67 25.75 -7.11
C ILE A 52 -25.57 25.98 -6.07
N SER A 53 -25.58 27.15 -5.42
CA SER A 53 -24.67 27.49 -4.32
C SER A 53 -25.37 28.38 -3.32
N GLU A 54 -25.96 27.77 -2.27
CA GLU A 54 -26.70 28.45 -1.20
C GLU A 54 -25.95 28.27 0.13
N TYR A 55 -25.71 29.37 0.85
CA TYR A 55 -25.09 29.29 2.17
C TYR A 55 -26.04 28.71 3.20
N VAL A 56 -25.66 27.57 3.79
CA VAL A 56 -26.47 26.84 4.79
C VAL A 56 -25.76 26.71 6.15
N GLY A 57 -24.63 27.38 6.34
CA GLY A 57 -23.87 27.33 7.58
C GLY A 57 -23.46 25.89 7.95
N PHE A 58 -23.74 25.47 9.17
CA PHE A 58 -23.37 24.14 9.68
C PHE A 58 -24.38 23.04 9.35
N GLN A 59 -25.41 23.29 8.55
CA GLN A 59 -26.49 22.32 8.29
C GLN A 59 -25.94 21.01 7.69
N ASN A 60 -24.98 21.07 6.77
CA ASN A 60 -24.33 19.88 6.21
C ASN A 60 -23.70 19.02 7.31
N TYR A 61 -23.04 19.63 8.28
CA TYR A 61 -22.40 18.92 9.39
C TYR A 61 -23.42 18.32 10.35
N VAL A 62 -24.50 19.05 10.68
CA VAL A 62 -25.58 18.54 11.54
C VAL A 62 -26.25 17.34 10.89
N SER A 63 -26.64 17.46 9.62
CA SER A 63 -27.25 16.35 8.86
C SER A 63 -26.31 15.16 8.75
N LEU A 64 -25.01 15.41 8.56
CA LEU A 64 -24.00 14.37 8.49
C LEU A 64 -23.85 13.58 9.81
N LEU A 65 -23.75 14.30 10.93
CA LEU A 65 -23.60 13.69 12.25
C LEU A 65 -24.84 12.91 12.69
N GLN A 66 -26.02 13.27 12.18
CA GLN A 66 -27.29 12.56 12.39
C GLN A 66 -27.48 11.38 11.43
N SER A 67 -26.69 11.30 10.34
CA SER A 67 -26.81 10.26 9.32
C SER A 67 -26.38 8.89 9.85
N THR A 68 -27.31 7.96 9.93
CA THR A 68 -27.04 6.55 10.27
C THR A 68 -26.12 5.90 9.24
N GLU A 69 -26.28 6.22 7.95
CA GLU A 69 -25.47 5.67 6.87
C GLU A 69 -24.00 6.11 6.97
N PHE A 70 -23.76 7.37 7.34
CA PHE A 70 -22.42 7.88 7.60
C PHE A 70 -21.71 7.07 8.69
N TRP A 71 -22.35 6.88 9.85
CA TRP A 71 -21.75 6.12 10.95
C TRP A 71 -21.62 4.63 10.65
N GLN A 72 -22.53 4.06 9.87
CA GLN A 72 -22.39 2.69 9.37
C GLN A 72 -21.14 2.54 8.51
N SER A 73 -20.83 3.52 7.65
CA SER A 73 -19.63 3.50 6.83
C SER A 73 -18.34 3.46 7.67
N PHE A 74 -18.30 4.18 8.80
CA PHE A 74 -17.17 4.09 9.75
C PHE A 74 -17.10 2.73 10.45
N LYS A 75 -18.24 2.14 10.85
CA LYS A 75 -18.24 0.78 11.40
C LYS A 75 -17.64 -0.22 10.42
N VAL A 76 -17.98 -0.12 9.15
CA VAL A 76 -17.38 -0.95 8.10
C VAL A 76 -15.88 -0.70 7.97
N ALA A 77 -15.43 0.55 7.95
CA ALA A 77 -14.02 0.89 7.85
C ALA A 77 -13.22 0.37 9.06
N PHE A 78 -13.75 0.51 10.28
CA PHE A 78 -13.09 -0.03 11.48
C PHE A 78 -13.08 -1.57 11.51
N LEU A 79 -14.15 -2.23 11.05
CA LEU A 79 -14.17 -3.68 10.91
C LEU A 79 -13.11 -4.16 9.92
N LEU A 80 -13.06 -3.55 8.72
CA LEU A 80 -12.05 -3.89 7.71
C LEU A 80 -10.65 -3.55 8.20
N GLY A 81 -10.47 -2.42 8.89
CA GLY A 81 -9.21 -2.02 9.52
C GLY A 81 -8.71 -3.05 10.53
N GLY A 82 -9.58 -3.52 11.41
CA GLY A 82 -9.26 -4.59 12.36
C GLY A 82 -8.83 -5.88 11.66
N TRP A 83 -9.54 -6.30 10.62
CA TRP A 83 -9.16 -7.46 9.83
C TRP A 83 -7.86 -7.25 9.04
N ASN A 84 -7.62 -6.05 8.52
CA ASN A 84 -6.36 -5.73 7.84
C ASN A 84 -5.16 -5.79 8.80
N VAL A 85 -5.33 -5.49 10.09
CA VAL A 85 -4.31 -5.73 11.12
C VAL A 85 -4.05 -7.23 11.28
N VAL A 86 -5.10 -8.07 11.33
CA VAL A 86 -4.95 -9.54 11.40
C VAL A 86 -4.24 -10.07 10.15
N LYS A 87 -4.54 -9.51 8.96
CA LYS A 87 -3.88 -9.87 7.70
C LYS A 87 -2.38 -9.55 7.64
N MET A 88 -1.84 -8.78 8.57
CA MET A 88 -0.38 -8.55 8.67
C MET A 88 0.38 -9.76 9.23
N ILE A 89 -0.29 -10.62 10.03
CA ILE A 89 0.34 -11.75 10.71
C ILE A 89 0.96 -12.76 9.73
N PRO A 90 0.29 -13.22 8.67
CA PRO A 90 0.89 -14.14 7.69
C PRO A 90 2.15 -13.60 7.03
N ALA A 91 2.18 -12.31 6.67
CA ALA A 91 3.36 -11.69 6.07
C ALA A 91 4.57 -11.68 7.02
N LEU A 92 4.33 -11.39 8.31
CA LEU A 92 5.37 -11.46 9.36
C LEU A 92 5.90 -12.88 9.53
N LEU A 93 5.02 -13.88 9.61
CA LEU A 93 5.44 -15.29 9.75
C LEU A 93 6.26 -15.76 8.55
N VAL A 94 5.87 -15.40 7.33
CA VAL A 94 6.63 -15.72 6.12
C VAL A 94 8.00 -15.04 6.15
N ALA A 95 8.09 -13.77 6.55
CA ALA A 95 9.37 -13.07 6.67
C ALA A 95 10.32 -13.76 7.65
N VAL A 96 9.83 -14.21 8.82
CA VAL A 96 10.59 -15.00 9.81
C VAL A 96 11.01 -16.34 9.22
N CYS A 97 10.14 -17.03 8.49
CA CYS A 97 10.48 -18.29 7.84
C CYS A 97 11.60 -18.13 6.82
N ILE A 98 11.58 -17.05 6.01
CA ILE A 98 12.63 -16.74 5.04
C ILE A 98 13.93 -16.37 5.75
N HIS A 99 13.88 -15.49 6.75
CA HIS A 99 15.04 -15.06 7.53
C HIS A 99 15.81 -16.24 8.13
N ARG A 100 15.07 -17.21 8.66
CA ARG A 100 15.65 -18.42 9.29
C ARG A 100 16.01 -19.54 8.29
N CYS A 101 15.98 -19.31 6.98
CA CYS A 101 16.55 -20.25 6.02
C CYS A 101 18.06 -20.26 6.14
N ARG A 102 18.67 -21.45 6.23
CA ARG A 102 20.14 -21.57 6.34
C ARG A 102 20.88 -21.19 5.05
N SER A 103 20.27 -21.44 3.91
CA SER A 103 20.87 -21.18 2.60
C SER A 103 20.61 -19.73 2.18
N VAL A 104 21.67 -18.94 2.02
CA VAL A 104 21.61 -17.58 1.48
C VAL A 104 21.00 -17.58 0.06
N ARG A 105 21.30 -18.61 -0.74
CA ARG A 105 20.73 -18.78 -2.09
C ARG A 105 19.21 -18.93 -2.03
N MET A 106 18.69 -19.74 -1.08
CA MET A 106 17.23 -19.92 -0.92
C MET A 106 16.55 -18.66 -0.39
N GLN A 107 17.19 -17.92 0.53
CA GLN A 107 16.68 -16.62 0.97
C GLN A 107 16.55 -15.64 -0.21
N PHE A 108 17.56 -15.60 -1.09
CA PHE A 108 17.54 -14.77 -2.29
C PHE A 108 16.41 -15.18 -3.25
N ILE A 109 16.26 -16.50 -3.52
CA ILE A 109 15.20 -17.03 -4.40
C ILE A 109 13.83 -16.65 -3.85
N TYR A 110 13.56 -16.92 -2.57
CA TYR A 110 12.25 -16.59 -1.98
C TYR A 110 11.98 -15.09 -2.03
N ARG A 111 12.95 -14.25 -1.71
CA ARG A 111 12.84 -12.80 -1.78
C ARG A 111 12.46 -12.34 -3.19
N THR A 112 13.14 -12.85 -4.19
CA THR A 112 12.87 -12.55 -5.61
C THR A 112 11.46 -13.03 -6.01
N LEU A 113 11.06 -14.24 -5.63
CA LEU A 113 9.76 -14.79 -5.95
C LEU A 113 8.61 -14.00 -5.29
N PHE A 114 8.80 -13.46 -4.08
CA PHE A 114 7.78 -12.59 -3.46
C PHE A 114 7.68 -11.20 -4.11
N VAL A 115 8.71 -10.73 -4.80
CA VAL A 115 8.62 -9.46 -5.55
C VAL A 115 7.72 -9.59 -6.77
N ILE A 116 7.72 -10.74 -7.46
CA ILE A 116 6.99 -10.92 -8.73
C ILE A 116 5.46 -10.64 -8.59
N PRO A 117 4.72 -11.20 -7.63
CA PRO A 117 3.30 -10.87 -7.47
C PRO A 117 3.02 -9.40 -7.14
N MET A 118 3.98 -8.68 -6.52
CA MET A 118 3.86 -7.26 -6.21
C MET A 118 3.80 -6.39 -7.49
N VAL A 119 4.31 -6.92 -8.59
CA VAL A 119 4.39 -6.20 -9.88
C VAL A 119 3.02 -6.11 -10.56
N ILE A 120 2.07 -7.01 -10.21
CA ILE A 120 0.73 -6.96 -10.80
C ILE A 120 -0.02 -5.74 -10.23
N PRO A 121 -0.70 -4.96 -11.10
CA PRO A 121 -1.55 -3.88 -10.63
C PRO A 121 -2.57 -4.35 -9.60
N GLY A 122 -2.67 -3.64 -8.47
CA GLY A 122 -3.57 -4.03 -7.38
C GLY A 122 -5.03 -4.15 -7.83
N LEU A 123 -5.48 -3.27 -8.70
CA LEU A 123 -6.83 -3.33 -9.28
C LEU A 123 -7.04 -4.63 -10.06
N VAL A 124 -6.07 -5.08 -10.86
CA VAL A 124 -6.16 -6.35 -11.61
C VAL A 124 -6.38 -7.52 -10.65
N VAL A 125 -5.64 -7.56 -9.55
CA VAL A 125 -5.82 -8.62 -8.53
C VAL A 125 -7.22 -8.58 -7.94
N VAL A 126 -7.73 -7.40 -7.58
CA VAL A 126 -9.10 -7.23 -7.05
C VAL A 126 -10.14 -7.70 -8.08
N LEU A 127 -9.97 -7.32 -9.36
CA LEU A 127 -10.89 -7.71 -10.43
C LEU A 127 -10.85 -9.21 -10.71
N ILE A 128 -9.68 -9.88 -10.61
CA ILE A 128 -9.58 -11.34 -10.68
C ILE A 128 -10.34 -11.98 -9.51
N TRP A 129 -10.18 -11.48 -8.28
CA TRP A 129 -10.94 -11.98 -7.14
C TRP A 129 -12.44 -11.81 -7.33
N ARG A 130 -12.89 -10.63 -7.76
CA ARG A 130 -14.28 -10.32 -8.05
C ARG A 130 -14.86 -11.28 -9.09
N SER A 131 -14.15 -11.45 -10.20
CA SER A 131 -14.67 -12.12 -11.40
C SER A 131 -14.46 -13.63 -11.38
N PHE A 132 -13.42 -14.13 -10.69
CA PHE A 132 -13.07 -15.54 -10.71
C PHE A 132 -13.35 -16.25 -9.39
N PHE A 133 -13.00 -15.64 -8.25
CA PHE A 133 -13.16 -16.30 -6.95
C PHE A 133 -14.59 -16.16 -6.42
N PHE A 134 -15.18 -14.98 -6.54
CA PHE A 134 -16.47 -14.62 -5.95
C PHE A 134 -17.66 -14.74 -6.93
N GLU A 135 -17.43 -15.22 -8.14
CA GLU A 135 -18.53 -15.50 -9.06
C GLU A 135 -19.46 -16.57 -8.45
N ALA A 136 -20.79 -16.33 -8.51
CA ALA A 136 -21.76 -17.13 -7.76
C ALA A 136 -21.92 -18.56 -8.31
N THR A 137 -21.92 -18.74 -9.64
CA THR A 137 -22.23 -20.03 -10.26
C THR A 137 -21.01 -20.90 -10.47
N SER A 138 -19.91 -20.34 -10.95
CA SER A 138 -18.70 -21.06 -11.34
C SER A 138 -17.46 -20.65 -10.56
N GLY A 139 -17.63 -19.75 -9.56
CA GLY A 139 -16.54 -19.18 -8.80
C GLY A 139 -15.70 -20.22 -8.08
N TYR A 140 -14.37 -19.99 -8.09
CA TYR A 140 -13.41 -20.93 -7.52
C TYR A 140 -13.66 -21.18 -6.04
N LEU A 141 -14.09 -20.14 -5.28
CA LEU A 141 -14.36 -20.28 -3.85
C LEU A 141 -15.53 -21.24 -3.59
N ASN A 142 -16.61 -21.13 -4.36
CA ASN A 142 -17.75 -22.07 -4.23
C ASN A 142 -17.33 -23.50 -4.61
N ARG A 143 -16.59 -23.67 -5.72
CA ARG A 143 -16.07 -24.98 -6.11
C ARG A 143 -15.16 -25.59 -5.05
N PHE A 144 -14.29 -24.80 -4.46
CA PHE A 144 -13.42 -25.23 -3.35
C PHE A 144 -14.24 -25.68 -2.15
N LEU A 145 -15.25 -24.92 -1.73
CA LEU A 145 -16.12 -25.29 -0.61
C LEU A 145 -16.83 -26.63 -0.86
N TYR A 146 -17.37 -26.82 -2.07
CA TYR A 146 -18.04 -28.09 -2.41
C TYR A 146 -17.04 -29.26 -2.51
N SER A 147 -15.89 -29.07 -3.15
CA SER A 147 -14.92 -30.16 -3.37
C SER A 147 -14.24 -30.63 -2.08
N THR A 148 -14.13 -29.75 -1.07
CA THR A 148 -13.52 -30.08 0.24
C THR A 148 -14.51 -30.54 1.28
N GLY A 149 -15.82 -30.51 1.01
CA GLY A 149 -16.87 -30.78 2.00
C GLY A 149 -17.06 -29.66 3.03
N LEU A 150 -16.31 -28.55 2.92
CA LEU A 150 -16.48 -27.39 3.81
C LEU A 150 -17.85 -26.73 3.66
N PHE A 151 -18.49 -26.87 2.49
CA PHE A 151 -19.85 -26.39 2.29
C PHE A 151 -20.84 -27.02 3.24
N ASP A 152 -20.76 -28.35 3.46
CA ASP A 152 -21.65 -29.07 4.37
C ASP A 152 -21.44 -28.63 5.81
N VAL A 153 -20.18 -28.43 6.22
CA VAL A 153 -19.84 -27.86 7.55
C VAL A 153 -20.46 -26.48 7.71
N LEU A 154 -20.30 -25.58 6.73
CA LEU A 154 -20.89 -24.24 6.76
C LEU A 154 -22.42 -24.28 6.74
N SER A 155 -23.05 -25.22 6.01
CA SER A 155 -24.49 -25.41 6.02
C SER A 155 -25.02 -25.86 7.38
N HIS A 156 -24.29 -26.74 8.09
CA HIS A 156 -24.63 -27.13 9.48
C HIS A 156 -24.48 -25.95 10.45
N LEU A 157 -23.40 -25.17 10.30
CA LEU A 157 -23.18 -23.97 11.12
C LEU A 157 -24.23 -22.88 10.84
N ASP A 158 -24.65 -22.70 9.58
CA ASP A 158 -25.71 -21.76 9.20
C ASP A 158 -27.03 -22.12 9.90
N LYS A 159 -27.40 -23.40 9.91
CA LYS A 159 -28.58 -23.90 10.65
C LYS A 159 -28.43 -23.72 12.15
N PHE A 160 -27.26 -24.05 12.71
CA PHE A 160 -26.99 -23.99 14.15
C PHE A 160 -27.00 -22.54 14.68
N PHE A 161 -26.34 -21.61 13.99
CA PHE A 161 -26.26 -20.20 14.38
C PHE A 161 -27.36 -19.33 13.76
N ASN A 162 -28.27 -19.91 12.98
CA ASN A 162 -29.34 -19.21 12.28
C ASN A 162 -28.87 -17.99 11.47
N TRP A 163 -27.88 -18.18 10.58
CA TRP A 163 -27.35 -17.12 9.71
C TRP A 163 -28.34 -16.71 8.62
N GLY A 164 -29.51 -17.34 8.57
CA GLY A 164 -30.62 -16.98 7.67
C GLY A 164 -30.56 -17.65 6.31
N GLY A 165 -29.99 -18.86 6.22
CA GLY A 165 -29.99 -19.65 4.99
C GLY A 165 -29.03 -19.13 3.90
N ILE A 166 -27.80 -18.85 4.26
CA ILE A 166 -26.74 -18.45 3.33
C ILE A 166 -26.17 -19.68 2.61
N PHE A 167 -25.93 -20.75 3.38
CA PHE A 167 -25.33 -21.99 2.88
C PHE A 167 -26.40 -23.11 2.78
N VAL A 168 -27.32 -22.94 1.79
CA VAL A 168 -28.38 -23.91 1.53
C VAL A 168 -27.91 -24.92 0.50
N PRO A 169 -28.02 -26.24 0.77
CA PRO A 169 -27.70 -27.27 -0.21
C PRO A 169 -28.42 -27.04 -1.55
N GLY A 170 -27.68 -27.11 -2.65
CA GLY A 170 -28.19 -26.86 -4.00
C GLY A 170 -28.20 -25.38 -4.44
N GLN A 171 -27.83 -24.44 -3.56
CA GLN A 171 -27.68 -23.03 -3.90
C GLN A 171 -26.24 -22.59 -3.68
N SER A 172 -25.65 -21.96 -4.69
CA SER A 172 -24.30 -21.40 -4.57
C SER A 172 -24.33 -20.03 -3.88
N PRO A 173 -23.51 -19.78 -2.83
CA PRO A 173 -23.44 -18.51 -2.16
C PRO A 173 -23.07 -17.37 -3.12
N ALA A 174 -23.85 -16.30 -3.10
CA ALA A 174 -23.58 -15.09 -3.89
C ALA A 174 -22.71 -14.12 -3.10
N TRP A 175 -21.40 -14.33 -3.07
CA TRP A 175 -20.43 -13.60 -2.24
C TRP A 175 -20.52 -12.08 -2.33
N LEU A 176 -20.76 -11.55 -3.52
CA LEU A 176 -20.87 -10.11 -3.77
C LEU A 176 -22.34 -9.66 -3.93
N GLY A 177 -23.27 -10.60 -4.05
CA GLY A 177 -24.71 -10.34 -4.25
C GLY A 177 -25.55 -10.45 -2.98
N ASP A 178 -25.03 -11.06 -1.90
CA ASP A 178 -25.73 -11.18 -0.62
C ASP A 178 -25.23 -10.11 0.38
N PRO A 179 -26.12 -9.31 0.98
CA PRO A 179 -25.75 -8.27 1.94
C PRO A 179 -25.04 -8.80 3.20
N ARG A 180 -25.17 -10.09 3.51
CA ARG A 180 -24.51 -10.75 4.65
C ARG A 180 -23.09 -11.22 4.30
N LEU A 181 -22.82 -11.54 3.03
CA LEU A 181 -21.54 -12.08 2.56
C LEU A 181 -20.60 -11.03 2.01
N ILE A 182 -21.09 -9.87 1.57
CA ILE A 182 -20.24 -8.85 0.93
C ILE A 182 -19.07 -8.39 1.82
N LEU A 183 -19.29 -8.24 3.13
CA LEU A 183 -18.21 -7.90 4.07
C LEU A 183 -17.23 -9.06 4.26
N VAL A 184 -17.72 -10.30 4.26
CA VAL A 184 -16.87 -11.49 4.30
C VAL A 184 -16.00 -11.56 3.04
N ALA A 185 -16.56 -11.28 1.86
CA ALA A 185 -15.80 -11.19 0.63
C ALA A 185 -14.70 -10.11 0.71
N CYS A 186 -15.00 -8.91 1.27
CA CYS A 186 -14.01 -7.86 1.51
C CYS A 186 -12.90 -8.28 2.50
N VAL A 187 -13.18 -9.23 3.40
CA VAL A 187 -12.15 -9.78 4.30
C VAL A 187 -11.36 -10.89 3.61
N VAL A 188 -12.03 -11.81 2.90
CA VAL A 188 -11.40 -13.00 2.32
C VAL A 188 -10.53 -12.68 1.11
N TRP A 189 -10.85 -11.61 0.35
CA TRP A 189 -10.07 -11.27 -0.83
C TRP A 189 -8.58 -11.13 -0.50
N GLY A 190 -7.73 -11.56 -1.43
CA GLY A 190 -6.27 -11.51 -1.25
C GLY A 190 -5.69 -12.58 -0.32
N PHE A 191 -6.53 -13.56 0.15
CA PHE A 191 -5.99 -14.69 0.91
C PHE A 191 -4.83 -15.37 0.16
N PRO A 192 -3.74 -15.78 0.81
CA PRO A 192 -3.49 -15.88 2.27
C PRO A 192 -2.94 -14.59 2.92
N TRP A 193 -3.23 -13.42 2.37
CA TRP A 193 -2.92 -12.10 2.91
C TRP A 193 -1.43 -11.83 3.13
N VAL A 194 -0.60 -12.31 2.23
CA VAL A 194 0.84 -12.13 2.29
C VAL A 194 1.26 -11.05 1.30
N GLY A 195 1.16 -9.80 1.74
CA GLY A 195 1.63 -8.64 0.98
C GLY A 195 3.16 -8.65 0.85
N SER A 196 3.66 -8.63 -0.38
CA SER A 196 5.11 -8.69 -0.67
C SER A 196 5.88 -7.54 -0.01
N PHE A 197 5.31 -6.33 0.00
CA PHE A 197 5.92 -5.17 0.67
C PHE A 197 6.10 -5.40 2.17
N ALA A 198 5.10 -5.93 2.86
CA ALA A 198 5.17 -6.23 4.28
C ALA A 198 6.21 -7.31 4.58
N VAL A 199 6.26 -8.39 3.77
CA VAL A 199 7.28 -9.46 3.90
C VAL A 199 8.68 -8.89 3.77
N LEU A 200 8.93 -8.07 2.73
CA LEU A 200 10.26 -7.50 2.49
C LEU A 200 10.67 -6.52 3.58
N THR A 201 9.76 -5.68 4.06
CA THR A 201 10.02 -4.72 5.14
C THR A 201 10.37 -5.43 6.44
N HIS A 202 9.58 -6.44 6.85
CA HIS A 202 9.90 -7.25 8.03
C HIS A 202 11.20 -8.02 7.86
N LEU A 203 11.47 -8.59 6.69
CA LEU A 203 12.70 -9.33 6.39
C LEU A 203 13.93 -8.43 6.48
N ALA A 204 13.88 -7.22 5.92
CA ALA A 204 14.97 -6.24 6.01
C ALA A 204 15.29 -5.90 7.47
N LYS A 205 14.25 -5.67 8.29
CA LYS A 205 14.44 -5.38 9.71
C LYS A 205 14.95 -6.60 10.51
N LEU A 206 14.48 -7.81 10.21
CA LEU A 206 15.02 -9.04 10.80
C LEU A 206 16.49 -9.24 10.46
N GLN A 207 16.92 -8.87 9.25
CA GLN A 207 18.31 -8.98 8.81
C GLN A 207 19.24 -7.94 9.45
N SER A 208 18.70 -6.84 9.99
CA SER A 208 19.48 -5.84 10.72
C SER A 208 19.81 -6.27 12.17
N ILE A 209 19.22 -7.36 12.67
CA ILE A 209 19.54 -7.92 13.99
C ILE A 209 20.93 -8.58 13.91
N GLY A 210 21.84 -8.18 14.81
CA GLY A 210 23.21 -8.68 14.87
C GLY A 210 23.27 -10.20 15.05
N LYS A 211 24.30 -10.83 14.47
CA LYS A 211 24.51 -12.28 14.60
C LYS A 211 24.84 -12.69 16.03
N ASP A 212 25.54 -11.85 16.76
CA ASP A 212 25.86 -11.98 18.18
C ASP A 212 24.64 -12.24 19.06
N VAL A 213 23.52 -11.55 18.77
CA VAL A 213 22.25 -11.77 19.48
C VAL A 213 21.72 -13.20 19.25
N TYR A 214 21.83 -13.70 18.03
CA TYR A 214 21.40 -15.08 17.71
C TYR A 214 22.33 -16.14 18.29
N GLU A 215 23.64 -15.89 18.26
CA GLU A 215 24.65 -16.79 18.84
C GLU A 215 24.48 -16.91 20.35
N ALA A 216 24.27 -15.79 21.06
CA ALA A 216 23.96 -15.80 22.49
C ALA A 216 22.68 -16.60 22.79
N ALA A 217 21.61 -16.38 22.02
CA ALA A 217 20.37 -17.13 22.16
C ALA A 217 20.50 -18.63 21.88
N ASP A 218 21.42 -19.01 20.98
CA ASP A 218 21.70 -20.42 20.67
C ASP A 218 22.51 -21.08 21.79
N ILE A 219 23.44 -20.36 22.44
CA ILE A 219 24.19 -20.80 23.61
C ILE A 219 23.23 -21.02 24.79
N ASP A 220 22.29 -20.08 24.99
CA ASP A 220 21.24 -20.21 26.05
C ASP A 220 20.23 -21.33 25.75
N GLY A 221 20.30 -21.98 24.60
CA GLY A 221 19.41 -23.06 24.20
C GLY A 221 17.96 -22.65 23.99
N VAL A 222 17.73 -21.40 23.62
CA VAL A 222 16.40 -20.82 23.39
C VAL A 222 15.70 -21.52 22.23
N ASN A 223 14.45 -21.98 22.45
CA ASN A 223 13.67 -22.64 21.41
C ASN A 223 13.14 -21.64 20.36
N TRP A 224 12.59 -22.18 19.25
CA TRP A 224 12.13 -21.41 18.09
C TRP A 224 11.10 -20.31 18.47
N TRP A 225 10.07 -20.67 19.27
CA TRP A 225 9.01 -19.76 19.68
C TRP A 225 9.51 -18.67 20.64
N THR A 226 10.36 -19.06 21.59
CA THR A 226 10.96 -18.11 22.56
C THR A 226 11.87 -17.12 21.84
N LYS A 227 12.64 -17.58 20.85
CA LYS A 227 13.47 -16.72 20.00
C LYS A 227 12.62 -15.73 19.23
N PHE A 228 11.49 -16.18 18.63
CA PHE A 228 10.56 -15.31 17.94
C PHE A 228 9.92 -14.27 18.87
N ILE A 229 9.31 -14.72 19.98
CA ILE A 229 8.51 -13.84 20.84
C ILE A 229 9.38 -12.90 21.70
N ARG A 230 10.54 -13.37 22.20
CA ARG A 230 11.36 -12.63 23.16
C ARG A 230 12.51 -11.86 22.53
N ILE A 231 12.94 -12.18 21.32
CA ILE A 231 14.09 -11.55 20.65
C ILE A 231 13.64 -10.85 19.38
N GLU A 232 13.16 -11.60 18.38
CA GLU A 232 12.87 -11.03 17.06
C GLU A 232 11.71 -10.05 17.11
N LEU A 233 10.55 -10.45 17.66
CA LEU A 233 9.35 -9.63 17.69
C LEU A 233 9.57 -8.28 18.41
N PRO A 234 10.19 -8.19 19.59
CA PRO A 234 10.49 -6.91 20.23
C PRO A 234 11.46 -6.03 19.42
N LEU A 235 12.47 -6.62 18.78
CA LEU A 235 13.47 -5.87 18.01
C LEU A 235 12.92 -5.31 16.69
N ILE A 236 11.91 -5.97 16.10
CA ILE A 236 11.26 -5.49 14.88
C ILE A 236 9.96 -4.71 15.16
N MET A 237 9.58 -4.50 16.41
CA MET A 237 8.31 -3.87 16.81
C MET A 237 8.13 -2.50 16.14
N GLY A 238 9.20 -1.72 15.99
CA GLY A 238 9.15 -0.43 15.28
C GLY A 238 8.65 -0.54 13.84
N SER A 239 9.07 -1.57 13.10
CA SER A 239 8.57 -1.79 11.73
C SER A 239 7.12 -2.30 11.72
N ILE A 240 6.72 -3.09 12.70
CA ILE A 240 5.33 -3.54 12.85
C ILE A 240 4.43 -2.33 13.12
N TYR A 241 4.83 -1.44 14.03
CA TYR A 241 4.09 -0.22 14.34
C TYR A 241 3.93 0.68 13.13
N LEU A 242 5.02 0.91 12.39
CA LEU A 242 4.97 1.69 11.17
C LEU A 242 3.94 1.15 10.19
N LEU A 243 4.00 -0.15 9.89
CA LEU A 243 3.05 -0.80 8.97
C LEU A 243 1.62 -0.79 9.50
N LEU A 244 1.42 -0.94 10.81
CA LEU A 244 0.10 -0.89 11.44
C LEU A 244 -0.55 0.48 11.28
N VAL A 245 0.21 1.57 11.49
CA VAL A 245 -0.28 2.93 11.26
C VAL A 245 -0.69 3.11 9.81
N PHE A 246 0.16 2.68 8.85
CA PHE A 246 -0.16 2.75 7.43
C PHE A 246 -1.43 1.95 7.09
N VAL A 247 -1.54 0.72 7.53
CA VAL A 247 -2.69 -0.16 7.24
C VAL A 247 -4.01 0.44 7.74
N ILE A 248 -4.03 0.97 8.97
CA ILE A 248 -5.26 1.56 9.54
C ILE A 248 -5.66 2.83 8.77
N ILE A 249 -4.70 3.72 8.52
CA ILE A 249 -4.95 4.99 7.83
C ILE A 249 -5.40 4.72 6.38
N GLU A 250 -4.70 3.86 5.66
CA GLU A 250 -5.06 3.54 4.28
C GLU A 250 -6.44 2.87 4.18
N THR A 251 -6.82 2.00 5.12
CA THR A 251 -8.15 1.37 5.12
C THR A 251 -9.29 2.41 5.21
N ILE A 252 -9.10 3.48 5.98
CA ILE A 252 -10.12 4.53 6.13
C ILE A 252 -10.19 5.42 4.89
N LYS A 253 -9.06 5.64 4.22
CA LYS A 253 -8.95 6.47 3.01
C LYS A 253 -9.35 5.74 1.73
N ASP A 254 -9.27 4.41 1.72
CA ASP A 254 -9.43 3.61 0.51
C ASP A 254 -10.91 3.45 0.14
N ALA A 255 -11.30 4.12 -0.93
CA ALA A 255 -12.56 3.85 -1.62
C ALA A 255 -12.36 2.85 -2.78
N GLY A 256 -11.15 2.78 -3.33
CA GLY A 256 -10.87 2.12 -4.59
C GLY A 256 -11.09 0.61 -4.54
N MET A 257 -10.58 -0.07 -3.51
CA MET A 257 -10.74 -1.50 -3.35
C MET A 257 -12.22 -1.89 -3.22
N VAL A 258 -12.96 -1.20 -2.35
CA VAL A 258 -14.39 -1.47 -2.15
C VAL A 258 -15.17 -1.16 -3.41
N MET A 259 -14.88 -0.06 -4.09
CA MET A 259 -15.51 0.32 -5.35
C MET A 259 -15.24 -0.70 -6.47
N ALA A 260 -14.02 -1.21 -6.57
CA ALA A 260 -13.66 -2.22 -7.55
C ALA A 260 -14.33 -3.57 -7.27
N LEU A 261 -14.44 -3.97 -6.00
CA LEU A 261 -15.00 -5.25 -5.58
C LEU A 261 -16.53 -5.23 -5.53
N ALA A 262 -17.11 -4.21 -4.89
CA ALA A 262 -18.52 -4.11 -4.56
C ALA A 262 -19.31 -3.04 -5.37
N GLY A 263 -18.60 -2.29 -6.23
CA GLY A 263 -19.19 -1.21 -7.03
C GLY A 263 -19.37 0.10 -6.26
N MET A 264 -19.87 1.12 -6.97
CA MET A 264 -20.03 2.49 -6.46
C MET A 264 -20.99 2.60 -5.26
N PHE A 265 -21.94 1.67 -5.13
CA PHE A 265 -22.91 1.63 -4.04
C PHE A 265 -22.48 0.77 -2.84
N GLY A 266 -21.24 0.23 -2.84
CA GLY A 266 -20.75 -0.59 -1.73
C GLY A 266 -21.47 -1.93 -1.56
N GLY A 267 -21.89 -2.55 -2.68
CA GLY A 267 -22.60 -3.83 -2.72
C GLY A 267 -24.07 -3.76 -2.30
N PRO A 268 -24.73 -4.91 -2.12
CA PRO A 268 -26.14 -4.99 -1.79
C PRO A 268 -26.47 -4.23 -0.50
N GLY A 269 -27.45 -3.32 -0.59
CA GLY A 269 -27.88 -2.47 0.52
C GLY A 269 -26.77 -1.57 1.10
N GLY A 270 -25.70 -1.28 0.36
CA GLY A 270 -24.60 -0.42 0.80
C GLY A 270 -23.78 -0.99 1.96
N LYS A 271 -23.87 -2.31 2.22
CA LYS A 271 -23.30 -2.94 3.43
C LYS A 271 -21.77 -2.87 3.51
N ALA A 272 -21.07 -2.74 2.37
CA ALA A 272 -19.62 -2.57 2.34
C ALA A 272 -19.19 -1.11 2.10
N THR A 273 -20.08 -0.14 2.20
CA THR A 273 -19.75 1.28 2.02
C THR A 273 -18.77 1.74 3.09
N VAL A 274 -17.60 2.25 2.69
CA VAL A 274 -16.61 2.92 3.55
C VAL A 274 -16.76 4.44 3.44
N PRO A 275 -16.25 5.25 4.39
CA PRO A 275 -16.50 6.71 4.42
C PRO A 275 -16.04 7.43 3.14
N ALA A 276 -14.91 7.03 2.58
CA ALA A 276 -14.40 7.60 1.32
C ALA A 276 -15.32 7.30 0.13
N LEU A 277 -15.87 6.09 0.05
CA LEU A 277 -16.83 5.70 -0.99
C LEU A 277 -18.19 6.40 -0.79
N PHE A 278 -18.64 6.53 0.45
CA PHE A 278 -19.83 7.32 0.80
C PHE A 278 -19.72 8.76 0.30
N MET A 279 -18.57 9.39 0.53
CA MET A 279 -18.29 10.76 0.06
C MET A 279 -18.36 10.84 -1.48
N ILE A 280 -17.71 9.92 -2.20
CA ILE A 280 -17.70 9.89 -3.68
C ILE A 280 -19.13 9.73 -4.21
N ARG A 281 -19.92 8.83 -3.64
CA ARG A 281 -21.31 8.61 -4.04
C ARG A 281 -22.16 9.86 -3.82
N LYS A 282 -22.07 10.49 -2.65
CA LYS A 282 -22.78 11.75 -2.34
C LYS A 282 -22.42 12.85 -3.34
N ALA A 283 -21.13 12.98 -3.69
CA ALA A 283 -20.69 14.02 -4.61
C ALA A 283 -21.11 13.79 -6.06
N PHE A 284 -20.85 12.59 -6.60
CA PHE A 284 -20.89 12.36 -8.06
C PHE A 284 -22.12 11.58 -8.53
N VAL A 285 -22.83 10.89 -7.63
CA VAL A 285 -24.07 10.20 -7.95
C VAL A 285 -25.27 11.02 -7.48
N GLU A 286 -25.25 11.49 -6.22
CA GLU A 286 -26.35 12.23 -5.61
C GLU A 286 -26.23 13.76 -5.84
N GLN A 287 -25.11 14.24 -6.40
CA GLN A 287 -24.83 15.64 -6.71
C GLN A 287 -24.86 16.58 -5.48
N GLU A 288 -24.65 16.03 -4.29
CA GLU A 288 -24.58 16.77 -3.03
C GLU A 288 -23.12 17.12 -2.70
N MET A 289 -22.46 17.94 -3.57
CA MET A 289 -21.03 18.21 -3.46
C MET A 289 -20.65 18.98 -2.18
N GLY A 290 -21.49 19.92 -1.74
CA GLY A 290 -21.27 20.65 -0.47
C GLY A 290 -21.31 19.72 0.75
N TYR A 291 -22.28 18.82 0.79
CA TYR A 291 -22.37 17.77 1.81
C TYR A 291 -21.16 16.83 1.77
N ALA A 292 -20.74 16.41 0.57
CA ALA A 292 -19.57 15.57 0.39
C ALA A 292 -18.26 16.27 0.83
N CYS A 293 -18.16 17.60 0.66
CA CYS A 293 -17.04 18.37 1.23
C CYS A 293 -17.04 18.31 2.77
N ALA A 294 -18.20 18.42 3.42
CA ALA A 294 -18.29 18.26 4.88
C ALA A 294 -17.89 16.85 5.33
N VAL A 295 -18.28 15.79 4.59
CA VAL A 295 -17.79 14.41 4.82
C VAL A 295 -16.27 14.35 4.74
N GLY A 296 -15.66 14.92 3.70
CA GLY A 296 -14.21 14.95 3.50
C GLY A 296 -13.46 15.63 4.64
N ILE A 297 -14.01 16.74 5.18
CA ILE A 297 -13.42 17.45 6.32
C ILE A 297 -13.48 16.60 7.59
N ILE A 298 -14.65 16.04 7.92
CA ILE A 298 -14.79 15.17 9.09
C ILE A 298 -13.87 13.93 8.96
N LEU A 299 -13.79 13.34 7.76
CA LEU A 299 -12.86 12.26 7.48
C LEU A 299 -11.42 12.67 7.75
N THR A 300 -11.02 13.86 7.29
CA THR A 300 -9.67 14.41 7.52
C THR A 300 -9.39 14.59 9.01
N VAL A 301 -10.32 15.17 9.76
CA VAL A 301 -10.18 15.37 11.22
C VAL A 301 -10.04 14.01 11.93
N ILE A 302 -10.87 13.02 11.59
CA ILE A 302 -10.82 11.69 12.20
C ILE A 302 -9.49 10.99 11.86
N VAL A 303 -9.02 11.04 10.61
CA VAL A 303 -7.75 10.43 10.20
C VAL A 303 -6.58 11.07 10.96
N ILE A 304 -6.52 12.41 11.06
CA ILE A 304 -5.46 13.11 11.80
C ILE A 304 -5.53 12.80 13.30
N ALA A 305 -6.72 12.78 13.89
CA ALA A 305 -6.91 12.42 15.29
C ALA A 305 -6.46 10.98 15.57
N LEU A 306 -6.84 10.05 14.70
CA LEU A 306 -6.44 8.64 14.80
C LEU A 306 -4.93 8.46 14.64
N GLN A 307 -4.32 9.15 13.68
CA GLN A 307 -2.87 9.12 13.48
C GLN A 307 -2.12 9.64 14.72
N LYS A 308 -2.55 10.76 15.29
CA LYS A 308 -1.96 11.29 16.53
C LYS A 308 -2.16 10.33 17.71
N LEU A 309 -3.35 9.74 17.84
CA LEU A 309 -3.65 8.75 18.88
C LEU A 309 -2.75 7.51 18.74
N LEU A 310 -2.64 6.95 17.53
CA LEU A 310 -1.78 5.80 17.26
C LEU A 310 -0.31 6.12 17.58
N THR A 311 0.19 7.27 17.11
CA THR A 311 1.57 7.71 17.40
C THR A 311 1.78 7.90 18.90
N TRP A 312 0.79 8.44 19.62
CA TRP A 312 0.86 8.64 21.07
C TRP A 312 0.85 7.32 21.85
N VAL A 313 -0.04 6.37 21.48
CA VAL A 313 -0.13 5.04 22.12
C VAL A 313 1.13 4.22 21.85
N MET A 314 1.67 4.33 20.64
CA MET A 314 2.76 3.49 20.15
C MET A 314 4.14 4.10 20.38
N ASN A 315 4.25 5.25 21.08
CA ASN A 315 5.53 5.87 21.41
C ASN A 315 6.35 4.88 22.29
N PRO A 316 7.54 4.42 21.81
CA PRO A 316 8.36 3.43 22.52
C PRO A 316 8.77 3.86 23.93
N GLU A 317 8.92 5.18 24.13
CA GLU A 317 9.28 5.76 25.43
C GLU A 317 8.18 5.60 26.48
N ARG A 318 6.89 5.58 26.05
CA ARG A 318 5.73 5.42 26.95
C ARG A 318 5.31 3.95 27.11
N ALA A 319 5.53 3.12 26.10
CA ALA A 319 5.19 1.70 26.14
C ALA A 319 6.06 0.87 27.12
N GLY A 320 6.89 1.52 27.94
CA GLY A 320 7.73 0.83 28.92
C GLY A 320 8.84 -0.02 28.31
N PHE A 321 9.02 0.04 26.98
CA PHE A 321 10.22 -0.44 26.28
C PHE A 321 11.38 0.56 26.46
N ARG A 322 11.49 1.18 27.67
CA ARG A 322 12.78 1.69 28.11
C ARG A 322 13.74 0.53 27.88
N SER A 323 14.79 0.76 27.12
CA SER A 323 15.95 -0.12 27.18
C SER A 323 16.11 -0.42 28.67
N ARG A 324 15.75 -1.62 29.11
CA ARG A 324 16.13 -2.05 30.43
C ARG A 324 17.62 -1.71 30.46
N ARG A 325 17.96 -0.77 31.34
CA ARG A 325 19.35 -0.37 31.61
C ARG A 325 20.19 -1.62 31.41
N ALA A 326 21.30 -1.42 30.68
CA ALA A 326 22.30 -2.47 30.53
C ALA A 326 22.30 -3.33 31.77
N PRO A 327 22.16 -4.66 31.66
CA PRO A 327 21.97 -5.53 32.82
C PRO A 327 22.93 -5.05 33.90
N ALA A 328 22.36 -4.76 35.08
CA ALA A 328 23.17 -4.38 36.23
C ALA A 328 24.34 -5.35 36.29
N ALA A 329 25.55 -4.84 36.50
CA ALA A 329 26.76 -5.62 36.56
C ALA A 329 26.48 -6.97 37.19
N PRO A 330 26.94 -8.08 36.64
CA PRO A 330 26.57 -9.40 37.05
C PRO A 330 26.67 -9.50 38.58
N ARG A 331 25.50 -9.67 39.21
CA ARG A 331 25.42 -9.90 40.64
C ARG A 331 26.31 -11.09 40.94
N ALA A 332 27.27 -10.95 41.83
CA ALA A 332 28.15 -12.04 42.21
C ALA A 332 27.28 -13.26 42.56
N VAL A 333 27.33 -14.26 41.67
CA VAL A 333 26.58 -15.51 41.84
C VAL A 333 27.19 -16.21 43.06
N THR A 334 26.39 -16.46 44.05
CA THR A 334 26.87 -17.21 45.23
C THR A 334 27.31 -18.63 44.83
N ALA A 335 28.32 -19.17 45.51
CA ALA A 335 28.86 -20.53 45.20
C ALA A 335 27.78 -21.60 45.15
N ALA A 336 26.68 -21.44 45.91
CA ALA A 336 25.53 -22.35 45.93
C ALA A 336 24.67 -22.22 44.64
N GLU A 337 24.49 -21.02 44.10
CA GLU A 337 23.77 -20.79 42.84
C GLU A 337 24.58 -21.25 41.61
N SER A 338 25.91 -21.12 41.66
CA SER A 338 26.78 -21.68 40.63
C SER A 338 26.76 -23.22 40.61
N ALA A 339 26.75 -23.88 41.76
CA ALA A 339 26.65 -25.34 41.88
C ALA A 339 25.29 -25.85 41.34
N GLN A 340 24.17 -25.17 41.65
CA GLN A 340 22.85 -25.55 41.10
C GLN A 340 22.71 -25.31 39.60
N THR A 341 23.35 -24.25 39.07
CA THR A 341 23.38 -23.98 37.64
C THR A 341 24.25 -25.02 36.91
N ASP A 342 25.37 -25.43 37.49
CA ASP A 342 26.24 -26.47 36.92
C ASP A 342 25.57 -27.84 36.90
N ASP A 343 24.85 -28.21 37.97
CA ASP A 343 24.12 -29.47 38.02
C ASP A 343 22.93 -29.52 37.04
N ARG A 344 22.23 -28.39 36.85
CA ARG A 344 21.22 -28.23 35.78
C ARG A 344 21.85 -28.29 34.38
N ALA A 345 22.98 -27.65 34.18
CA ALA A 345 23.72 -27.68 32.93
C ALA A 345 24.19 -29.11 32.60
N ARG A 346 24.76 -29.83 33.56
CA ARG A 346 25.17 -31.24 33.41
C ARG A 346 24.00 -32.15 33.06
N ARG A 347 22.87 -32.07 33.72
CA ARG A 347 21.66 -32.86 33.42
C ARG A 347 21.08 -32.51 32.04
N LEU A 348 21.16 -31.26 31.60
CA LEU A 348 20.77 -30.86 30.26
C LEU A 348 21.73 -31.38 29.18
N ILE A 349 23.03 -31.40 29.47
CA ILE A 349 24.07 -31.96 28.59
C ILE A 349 23.90 -33.48 28.48
N GLU A 350 23.70 -34.19 29.58
CA GLU A 350 23.44 -35.62 29.59
C GLU A 350 22.15 -36.01 28.85
N ARG A 351 21.05 -35.26 29.04
CA ARG A 351 19.81 -35.46 28.28
C ARG A 351 20.01 -35.19 26.77
N ARG A 352 20.80 -34.17 26.42
CA ARG A 352 21.09 -33.82 25.00
C ARG A 352 22.10 -34.81 24.37
N SER A 353 22.91 -35.48 25.16
CA SER A 353 23.90 -36.45 24.64
C SER A 353 23.28 -37.83 24.38
N SER A 354 22.08 -38.14 24.90
CA SER A 354 21.45 -39.43 24.68
C SER A 354 21.18 -39.66 23.18
N PRO A 355 21.45 -40.86 22.63
CA PRO A 355 21.25 -41.17 21.19
C PRO A 355 19.79 -40.94 20.75
N VAL A 356 18.84 -41.26 21.62
CA VAL A 356 17.41 -41.10 21.41
C VAL A 356 17.03 -39.63 21.29
N TYR A 357 17.54 -38.76 22.17
CA TYR A 357 17.29 -37.33 22.12
C TYR A 357 17.90 -36.69 20.85
N ARG A 358 19.11 -37.09 20.46
CA ARG A 358 19.76 -36.64 19.20
C ARG A 358 18.97 -37.07 17.97
N SER A 359 18.45 -38.29 17.95
CA SER A 359 17.62 -38.79 16.85
C SER A 359 16.28 -38.02 16.78
N LEU A 360 15.56 -37.90 17.91
CA LEU A 360 14.31 -37.14 17.99
C LEU A 360 14.52 -35.64 17.63
N SER A 361 15.60 -35.04 18.09
CA SER A 361 15.91 -33.63 17.76
C SER A 361 16.27 -33.45 16.30
N ARG A 362 16.93 -34.40 15.63
CA ARG A 362 17.22 -34.39 14.20
C ARG A 362 15.95 -34.53 13.37
N VAL A 363 15.05 -35.46 13.76
CA VAL A 363 13.75 -35.65 13.12
C VAL A 363 12.89 -34.40 13.31
N GLY A 364 12.79 -33.86 14.51
CA GLY A 364 12.05 -32.64 14.80
C GLY A 364 12.60 -31.44 14.03
N ALA A 365 13.92 -31.29 13.95
CA ALA A 365 14.54 -30.24 13.16
C ALA A 365 14.36 -30.45 11.64
N GLY A 366 14.24 -31.71 11.18
CA GLY A 366 13.89 -32.06 9.81
C GLY A 366 12.46 -31.65 9.46
N VAL A 367 11.52 -32.03 10.30
CA VAL A 367 10.09 -31.68 10.17
C VAL A 367 9.90 -30.15 10.18
N LEU A 368 10.52 -29.44 11.09
CA LEU A 368 10.47 -27.99 11.15
C LEU A 368 11.06 -27.32 9.90
N ARG A 369 12.15 -27.87 9.36
CA ARG A 369 12.73 -27.39 8.10
C ARG A 369 11.78 -27.64 6.93
N PHE A 370 11.23 -28.83 6.82
CA PHE A 370 10.29 -29.19 5.78
C PHE A 370 9.04 -28.30 5.83
N ASN A 371 8.41 -28.18 7.00
CA ASN A 371 7.21 -27.37 7.19
C ASN A 371 7.45 -25.90 6.82
N LYS A 372 8.60 -25.33 7.17
CA LYS A 372 8.98 -23.97 6.81
C LYS A 372 9.01 -23.75 5.29
N HIS A 373 9.69 -24.62 4.55
CA HIS A 373 9.75 -24.55 3.10
C HIS A 373 8.38 -24.81 2.47
N LEU A 374 7.63 -25.79 3.00
CA LEU A 374 6.26 -26.09 2.58
C LEU A 374 5.34 -24.87 2.74
N THR A 375 5.39 -24.19 3.89
CA THR A 375 4.62 -22.97 4.13
C THR A 375 4.98 -21.87 3.12
N ILE A 376 6.27 -21.61 2.89
CA ILE A 376 6.70 -20.59 1.92
C ILE A 376 6.21 -20.94 0.51
N TRP A 377 6.35 -22.19 0.07
CA TRP A 377 5.90 -22.63 -1.24
C TRP A 377 4.38 -22.62 -1.39
N ALA A 378 3.63 -23.00 -0.34
CA ALA A 378 2.18 -22.92 -0.34
C ALA A 378 1.71 -21.47 -0.50
N VAL A 379 2.31 -20.54 0.24
CA VAL A 379 1.99 -19.11 0.12
C VAL A 379 2.36 -18.58 -1.26
N LEU A 380 3.52 -18.94 -1.80
CA LEU A 380 3.92 -18.55 -3.16
C LEU A 380 2.96 -19.10 -4.21
N ALA A 381 2.55 -20.37 -4.09
CA ALA A 381 1.57 -20.96 -5.01
C ALA A 381 0.26 -20.17 -5.02
N PHE A 382 -0.26 -19.76 -3.85
CA PHE A 382 -1.43 -18.89 -3.76
C PHE A 382 -1.16 -17.48 -4.31
N ALA A 383 0.01 -16.91 -4.08
CA ALA A 383 0.37 -15.59 -4.60
C ALA A 383 0.49 -15.58 -6.14
N PHE A 384 0.93 -16.69 -6.74
CA PHE A 384 1.03 -16.86 -8.19
C PHE A 384 -0.28 -17.34 -8.84
N LEU A 385 -1.25 -17.81 -8.05
CA LEU A 385 -2.50 -18.36 -8.58
C LEU A 385 -3.27 -17.36 -9.45
N PRO A 386 -3.46 -16.08 -9.09
CA PRO A 386 -4.10 -15.09 -9.96
C PRO A 386 -3.39 -14.93 -11.31
N LEU A 387 -2.04 -14.92 -11.31
CA LEU A 387 -1.24 -14.84 -12.53
C LEU A 387 -1.46 -16.06 -13.43
N TYR A 388 -1.39 -17.26 -12.83
CA TYR A 388 -1.62 -18.51 -13.53
C TYR A 388 -3.01 -18.51 -14.18
N LEU A 389 -4.03 -18.14 -13.41
CA LEU A 389 -5.41 -18.09 -13.90
C LEU A 389 -5.58 -17.05 -15.01
N MET A 390 -4.99 -15.87 -14.85
CA MET A 390 -5.01 -14.83 -15.87
C MET A 390 -4.47 -15.35 -17.21
N ILE A 391 -3.32 -16.04 -17.19
CA ILE A 391 -2.72 -16.59 -18.41
C ILE A 391 -3.53 -17.76 -18.97
N VAL A 392 -3.92 -18.73 -18.14
CA VAL A 392 -4.66 -19.92 -18.59
C VAL A 392 -6.02 -19.54 -19.17
N VAL A 393 -6.76 -18.67 -18.49
CA VAL A 393 -8.10 -18.28 -18.95
C VAL A 393 -8.05 -17.37 -20.18
N SER A 394 -6.96 -16.62 -20.38
CA SER A 394 -6.81 -15.77 -21.58
C SER A 394 -6.83 -16.56 -22.91
N PHE A 395 -6.57 -17.85 -22.87
CA PHE A 395 -6.62 -18.75 -24.04
C PHE A 395 -7.90 -19.61 -24.12
N LYS A 396 -8.96 -19.27 -23.36
CA LYS A 396 -10.20 -20.05 -23.28
C LYS A 396 -11.40 -19.35 -23.88
N THR A 397 -12.35 -20.16 -24.36
CA THR A 397 -13.73 -19.71 -24.54
C THR A 397 -14.48 -19.70 -23.21
N ASN A 398 -15.65 -19.05 -23.17
CA ASN A 398 -16.51 -19.08 -21.98
C ASN A 398 -16.94 -20.53 -21.64
N THR A 399 -17.23 -21.37 -22.62
CA THR A 399 -17.60 -22.79 -22.40
C THR A 399 -16.47 -23.55 -21.72
N GLN A 400 -15.23 -23.39 -22.19
CA GLN A 400 -14.06 -24.03 -21.58
C GLN A 400 -13.78 -23.48 -20.16
N PHE A 401 -14.01 -22.17 -19.95
CA PHE A 401 -13.90 -21.57 -18.64
C PHE A 401 -14.89 -22.17 -17.64
N TYR A 402 -16.16 -22.25 -18.00
CA TYR A 402 -17.17 -22.81 -17.10
C TYR A 402 -16.99 -24.32 -16.84
N ALA A 403 -16.51 -25.08 -17.82
CA ALA A 403 -16.22 -26.50 -17.66
C ALA A 403 -15.03 -26.78 -16.73
N ALA A 404 -13.89 -26.10 -16.97
CA ALA A 404 -12.64 -26.35 -16.26
C ALA A 404 -11.82 -25.06 -16.13
N PRO A 405 -12.12 -24.15 -15.18
CA PRO A 405 -11.54 -22.81 -15.14
C PRO A 405 -10.02 -22.78 -14.93
N ALA A 406 -9.47 -23.68 -14.13
CA ALA A 406 -8.04 -23.70 -13.81
C ALA A 406 -7.21 -24.69 -14.66
N ALA A 407 -7.83 -25.61 -15.41
CA ALA A 407 -7.10 -26.58 -16.21
C ALA A 407 -6.66 -25.99 -17.56
N LEU A 408 -5.53 -26.40 -18.09
CA LEU A 408 -5.16 -26.14 -19.47
C LEU A 408 -6.03 -27.00 -20.39
N THR A 409 -6.85 -26.37 -21.23
CA THR A 409 -7.79 -27.05 -22.14
C THR A 409 -7.54 -26.64 -23.60
N ALA A 410 -7.41 -27.63 -24.48
CA ALA A 410 -7.37 -27.41 -25.93
C ALA A 410 -8.79 -27.41 -26.52
N PRO A 411 -9.04 -26.76 -27.68
CA PRO A 411 -8.10 -25.89 -28.40
C PRO A 411 -7.81 -24.56 -27.67
N PHE A 412 -6.62 -23.99 -27.92
CA PHE A 412 -6.26 -22.67 -27.41
C PHE A 412 -6.82 -21.57 -28.32
N HIS A 413 -7.26 -20.48 -27.72
CA HIS A 413 -7.93 -19.36 -28.40
C HIS A 413 -7.07 -18.07 -28.36
N PRO A 414 -6.02 -17.96 -29.19
CA PRO A 414 -5.17 -16.76 -29.24
C PRO A 414 -5.89 -15.51 -29.77
N GLU A 415 -7.03 -15.68 -30.45
CA GLU A 415 -7.89 -14.58 -30.89
C GLU A 415 -8.34 -13.66 -29.76
N ASN A 416 -8.47 -14.17 -28.53
CA ASN A 416 -8.76 -13.38 -27.34
C ASN A 416 -7.72 -12.27 -27.11
N TRP A 417 -6.45 -12.56 -27.41
CA TRP A 417 -5.36 -11.57 -27.30
C TRP A 417 -5.44 -10.51 -28.37
N THR A 418 -5.92 -10.86 -29.57
CA THR A 418 -6.11 -9.88 -30.65
C THR A 418 -7.22 -8.90 -30.29
N GLU A 419 -8.33 -9.40 -29.75
CA GLU A 419 -9.44 -8.57 -29.28
C GLU A 419 -9.02 -7.70 -28.09
N ALA A 420 -8.38 -8.28 -27.07
CA ALA A 420 -7.86 -7.55 -25.92
C ALA A 420 -6.86 -6.48 -26.32
N ARG A 421 -5.94 -6.77 -27.28
CA ARG A 421 -4.98 -5.80 -27.78
C ARG A 421 -5.66 -4.59 -28.41
N ARG A 422 -6.72 -4.80 -29.21
CA ARG A 422 -7.47 -3.71 -29.83
C ARG A 422 -8.08 -2.76 -28.79
N LEU A 423 -8.61 -3.32 -27.70
CA LEU A 423 -9.29 -2.53 -26.66
C LEU A 423 -8.34 -1.89 -25.64
N VAL A 424 -7.22 -2.58 -25.31
CA VAL A 424 -6.39 -2.22 -24.16
C VAL A 424 -5.12 -1.46 -24.57
N MET A 425 -4.49 -1.76 -25.72
CA MET A 425 -3.20 -1.14 -26.09
C MET A 425 -3.24 0.38 -26.22
N PRO A 426 -4.29 1.02 -26.76
CA PRO A 426 -4.37 2.48 -26.76
C PRO A 426 -4.34 3.06 -25.35
N THR A 427 -5.03 2.41 -24.41
CA THR A 427 -5.10 2.86 -23.01
C THR A 427 -3.82 2.56 -22.24
N VAL A 428 -3.09 1.50 -22.60
CA VAL A 428 -1.73 1.22 -22.12
C VAL A 428 -0.78 2.34 -22.55
N ALA A 429 -0.84 2.78 -23.80
CA ALA A 429 -0.02 3.89 -24.29
C ALA A 429 -0.30 5.19 -23.51
N ASN A 430 -1.58 5.51 -23.28
CA ASN A 430 -1.98 6.64 -22.44
C ASN A 430 -1.39 6.53 -21.03
N SER A 431 -1.51 5.35 -20.41
CA SER A 431 -0.98 5.13 -19.04
C SER A 431 0.53 5.20 -18.97
N VAL A 432 1.26 4.68 -19.96
CA VAL A 432 2.72 4.84 -20.07
C VAL A 432 3.09 6.31 -20.14
N PHE A 433 2.42 7.06 -21.01
CA PHE A 433 2.66 8.51 -21.17
C PHE A 433 2.37 9.28 -19.88
N ILE A 434 1.22 9.04 -19.23
CA ILE A 434 0.85 9.68 -17.97
C ILE A 434 1.88 9.33 -16.89
N SER A 435 2.13 8.05 -16.64
CA SER A 435 2.99 7.61 -15.55
C SER A 435 4.44 8.06 -15.73
N THR A 436 4.96 8.06 -16.96
CA THR A 436 6.29 8.58 -17.27
C THR A 436 6.36 10.08 -17.04
N SER A 437 5.38 10.85 -17.56
CA SER A 437 5.33 12.31 -17.41
C SER A 437 5.21 12.71 -15.93
N VAL A 438 4.32 12.06 -15.19
CA VAL A 438 4.17 12.25 -13.73
C VAL A 438 5.49 11.99 -13.01
N THR A 439 6.15 10.87 -13.31
CA THR A 439 7.42 10.49 -12.67
C THR A 439 8.52 11.50 -12.96
N VAL A 440 8.71 11.89 -14.22
CA VAL A 440 9.74 12.85 -14.61
C VAL A 440 9.51 14.20 -13.94
N LEU A 441 8.29 14.73 -13.99
CA LEU A 441 7.96 16.01 -13.35
C LEU A 441 8.13 15.94 -11.84
N THR A 442 7.69 14.83 -11.21
CA THR A 442 7.88 14.64 -9.77
C THR A 442 9.36 14.64 -9.40
N LEU A 443 10.19 13.83 -10.06
CA LEU A 443 11.60 13.71 -9.73
C LEU A 443 12.36 15.01 -9.96
N CYS A 444 12.13 15.69 -11.10
CA CYS A 444 12.78 16.96 -11.41
C CYS A 444 12.48 18.02 -10.34
N PHE A 445 11.20 18.25 -10.05
CA PHE A 445 10.83 19.32 -9.13
C PHE A 445 11.10 18.94 -7.67
N ALA A 446 10.90 17.66 -7.29
CA ALA A 446 11.18 17.21 -5.94
C ALA A 446 12.68 17.23 -5.61
N LEU A 447 13.58 16.94 -6.57
CA LEU A 447 15.03 17.05 -6.36
C LEU A 447 15.45 18.50 -6.16
N CYS A 448 14.93 19.43 -6.96
CA CYS A 448 15.15 20.87 -6.80
C CYS A 448 14.69 21.35 -5.42
N ALA A 449 13.47 21.00 -5.01
CA ALA A 449 12.94 21.36 -3.70
C ALA A 449 13.70 20.68 -2.56
N ALA A 450 14.13 19.43 -2.73
CA ALA A 450 14.94 18.70 -1.74
C ALA A 450 16.30 19.40 -1.51
N TYR A 451 16.97 19.85 -2.57
CA TYR A 451 18.19 20.66 -2.47
C TYR A 451 17.94 21.94 -1.68
N PHE A 452 16.86 22.67 -1.99
CA PHE A 452 16.47 23.88 -1.25
C PHE A 452 16.30 23.59 0.25
N PHE A 453 15.52 22.58 0.62
CA PHE A 453 15.22 22.30 2.02
C PHE A 453 16.38 21.65 2.80
N ALA A 454 17.27 20.94 2.14
CA ALA A 454 18.37 20.24 2.80
C ALA A 454 19.59 21.13 3.02
N ARG A 455 19.87 22.05 2.09
CA ARG A 455 21.14 22.78 2.07
C ARG A 455 20.99 24.26 2.35
N GLN A 456 19.83 24.85 2.05
CA GLN A 456 19.65 26.28 2.14
C GLN A 456 18.86 26.67 3.40
N LYS A 457 19.53 27.42 4.31
CA LYS A 457 18.89 27.97 5.51
C LYS A 457 18.18 29.29 5.18
N MET A 458 17.21 29.25 4.28
CA MET A 458 16.51 30.43 3.78
C MET A 458 15.34 30.85 4.69
N PRO A 459 15.00 32.14 4.74
CA PRO A 459 13.74 32.60 5.32
C PRO A 459 12.54 31.84 4.76
N LEU A 460 11.52 31.56 5.58
CA LEU A 460 10.31 30.78 5.22
C LEU A 460 10.55 29.30 4.88
N SER A 461 11.79 28.79 4.81
CA SER A 461 12.09 27.38 4.52
C SER A 461 11.32 26.44 5.46
N ASN A 462 11.34 26.71 6.77
CA ASN A 462 10.60 25.93 7.77
C ASN A 462 9.07 25.99 7.57
N PHE A 463 8.55 27.13 7.14
CA PHE A 463 7.12 27.28 6.84
C PHE A 463 6.72 26.39 5.65
N PHE A 464 7.45 26.44 4.54
CA PHE A 464 7.18 25.62 3.37
C PHE A 464 7.39 24.13 3.66
N TRP A 465 8.43 23.79 4.44
CA TRP A 465 8.65 22.42 4.87
C TRP A 465 7.47 21.86 5.70
N ASN A 466 7.02 22.62 6.71
CA ASN A 466 5.87 22.22 7.51
C ASN A 466 4.59 22.12 6.68
N ALA A 467 4.42 22.99 5.68
CA ALA A 467 3.31 22.88 4.74
C ALA A 467 3.34 21.53 4.00
N ILE A 468 4.48 21.09 3.48
CA ILE A 468 4.60 19.76 2.84
C ILE A 468 4.27 18.63 3.84
N LEU A 469 4.75 18.71 5.08
CA LEU A 469 4.47 17.69 6.10
C LEU A 469 2.99 17.62 6.48
N ILE A 470 2.28 18.74 6.51
CA ILE A 470 0.82 18.77 6.73
C ILE A 470 0.09 18.00 5.63
N LEU A 471 0.49 18.17 4.36
CA LEU A 471 -0.12 17.45 3.24
C LEU A 471 0.07 15.94 3.33
N MET A 472 1.17 15.43 3.92
CA MET A 472 1.34 14.01 4.17
C MET A 472 0.27 13.43 5.10
N MET A 473 -0.29 14.26 5.99
CA MET A 473 -1.33 13.84 6.94
C MET A 473 -2.74 13.94 6.34
N MET A 474 -2.94 14.71 5.29
CA MET A 474 -4.26 14.90 4.68
C MET A 474 -4.65 13.73 3.78
N PRO A 475 -5.85 13.18 3.91
CA PRO A 475 -6.36 12.20 2.96
C PRO A 475 -6.68 12.91 1.62
N MET A 476 -5.94 12.57 0.57
CA MET A 476 -6.13 13.19 -0.76
C MET A 476 -7.54 13.00 -1.31
N ILE A 477 -8.18 11.90 -0.95
CA ILE A 477 -9.56 11.61 -1.36
C ILE A 477 -10.54 12.71 -0.90
N ALA A 478 -10.30 13.34 0.23
CA ALA A 478 -11.15 14.44 0.74
C ALA A 478 -11.15 15.67 -0.17
N ASN A 479 -10.09 15.86 -0.95
CA ASN A 479 -9.95 16.97 -1.89
C ASN A 479 -10.59 16.68 -3.26
N LEU A 480 -11.08 15.46 -3.50
CA LEU A 480 -11.51 15.01 -4.83
C LEU A 480 -12.64 15.87 -5.41
N VAL A 481 -13.59 16.27 -4.58
CA VAL A 481 -14.76 17.06 -5.00
C VAL A 481 -14.35 18.49 -5.42
N PRO A 482 -13.68 19.28 -4.59
CA PRO A 482 -13.22 20.61 -5.00
C PRO A 482 -12.13 20.56 -6.09
N LEU A 483 -11.32 19.49 -6.15
CA LEU A 483 -10.37 19.28 -7.23
C LEU A 483 -11.09 19.08 -8.58
N PHE A 484 -12.16 18.29 -8.60
CA PHE A 484 -12.98 18.13 -9.81
C PHE A 484 -13.50 19.50 -10.31
N ARG A 485 -13.98 20.35 -9.40
CA ARG A 485 -14.41 21.72 -9.71
C ARG A 485 -13.26 22.53 -10.30
N LEU A 486 -12.09 22.54 -9.65
CA LEU A 486 -10.90 23.25 -10.14
C LEU A 486 -10.53 22.80 -11.57
N LEU A 487 -10.48 21.48 -11.81
CA LEU A 487 -10.14 20.94 -13.13
C LEU A 487 -11.17 21.35 -14.20
N ARG A 488 -12.44 21.45 -13.83
CA ARG A 488 -13.49 21.96 -14.72
C ARG A 488 -13.27 23.44 -15.04
N ASP A 489 -13.04 24.25 -14.03
CA ASP A 489 -12.88 25.71 -14.17
C ASP A 489 -11.60 26.06 -14.95
N LEU A 490 -10.57 25.20 -14.92
CA LEU A 490 -9.36 25.28 -15.74
C LEU A 490 -9.51 24.64 -17.13
N ASN A 491 -10.69 24.12 -17.50
CA ASN A 491 -10.93 23.37 -18.75
C ASN A 491 -9.99 22.16 -18.94
N LEU A 492 -9.60 21.52 -17.83
CA LEU A 492 -8.73 20.35 -17.83
C LEU A 492 -9.49 19.02 -17.76
N LEU A 493 -10.84 19.05 -17.58
CA LEU A 493 -11.62 17.80 -17.60
C LEU A 493 -11.42 17.08 -18.95
N ASN A 494 -11.37 15.76 -18.88
CA ASN A 494 -11.21 14.90 -20.04
C ASN A 494 -9.88 15.09 -20.80
N THR A 495 -8.82 15.51 -20.09
CA THR A 495 -7.47 15.67 -20.65
C THR A 495 -6.44 14.84 -19.89
N LEU A 496 -5.41 14.34 -20.59
CA LEU A 496 -4.28 13.66 -19.95
C LEU A 496 -3.48 14.62 -19.06
N SER A 497 -3.45 15.92 -19.41
CA SER A 497 -2.77 16.96 -18.63
C SER A 497 -3.32 17.09 -17.21
N ALA A 498 -4.64 16.92 -17.02
CA ALA A 498 -5.22 16.90 -15.67
C ALA A 498 -4.59 15.82 -14.79
N LEU A 499 -4.48 14.59 -15.33
CA LEU A 499 -3.93 13.45 -14.60
C LEU A 499 -2.43 13.62 -14.34
N ILE A 500 -1.70 14.20 -15.31
CA ILE A 500 -0.26 14.45 -15.19
C ILE A 500 0.01 15.51 -14.11
N LEU A 501 -0.68 16.66 -14.16
CA LEU A 501 -0.44 17.74 -13.21
C LEU A 501 -0.85 17.36 -11.77
N VAL A 502 -2.02 16.75 -11.61
CA VAL A 502 -2.48 16.29 -10.28
C VAL A 502 -1.57 15.18 -9.76
N GLY A 503 -1.19 14.21 -10.60
CA GLY A 503 -0.28 13.15 -10.23
C GLY A 503 1.11 13.67 -9.84
N ALA A 504 1.65 14.65 -10.59
CA ALA A 504 2.92 15.30 -10.26
C ALA A 504 2.82 16.10 -8.94
N ALA A 505 1.73 16.84 -8.72
CA ALA A 505 1.51 17.56 -7.47
C ALA A 505 1.47 16.62 -6.25
N SER A 506 0.75 15.52 -6.38
CA SER A 506 0.67 14.49 -5.33
C SER A 506 2.02 13.86 -5.04
N GLY A 507 2.78 13.56 -6.08
CA GLY A 507 4.11 12.98 -5.99
C GLY A 507 5.12 13.88 -5.30
N GLN A 508 4.96 15.22 -5.37
CA GLN A 508 5.87 16.16 -4.69
C GLN A 508 5.94 15.89 -3.18
N VAL A 509 4.81 15.60 -2.55
CA VAL A 509 4.74 15.45 -1.08
C VAL A 509 5.69 14.36 -0.58
N PHE A 510 5.59 13.17 -1.15
CA PHE A 510 6.47 12.05 -0.81
C PHE A 510 7.88 12.20 -1.39
N GLY A 511 7.99 12.63 -2.65
CA GLY A 511 9.26 12.79 -3.35
C GLY A 511 10.20 13.76 -2.64
N VAL A 512 9.71 14.95 -2.28
CA VAL A 512 10.51 15.96 -1.55
C VAL A 512 10.93 15.44 -0.19
N PHE A 513 10.02 14.77 0.54
CA PHE A 513 10.32 14.20 1.86
C PHE A 513 11.49 13.21 1.81
N VAL A 514 11.44 12.26 0.88
CA VAL A 514 12.47 11.21 0.75
C VAL A 514 13.79 11.80 0.24
N LEU A 515 13.72 12.59 -0.83
CA LEU A 515 14.92 13.16 -1.46
C LEU A 515 15.63 14.16 -0.56
N ARG A 516 14.88 14.98 0.20
CA ARG A 516 15.48 15.93 1.16
C ARG A 516 16.32 15.22 2.22
N ASN A 517 15.85 14.12 2.77
CA ASN A 517 16.60 13.36 3.76
C ASN A 517 17.89 12.79 3.16
N PHE A 518 17.83 12.29 1.94
CA PHE A 518 19.02 11.79 1.23
C PHE A 518 20.01 12.92 0.92
N VAL A 519 19.55 14.07 0.40
CA VAL A 519 20.41 15.22 0.07
C VAL A 519 21.06 15.81 1.32
N ALA A 520 20.36 15.76 2.47
CA ALA A 520 20.91 16.20 3.75
C ALA A 520 22.08 15.32 4.24
N ASP A 521 22.08 14.03 3.88
CA ASP A 521 23.11 13.06 4.24
C ASP A 521 24.37 13.15 3.34
N ILE A 522 24.34 13.88 2.23
CA ILE A 522 25.53 14.09 1.37
C ILE A 522 26.55 14.93 2.15
N PRO A 523 27.84 14.50 2.26
CA PRO A 523 28.87 15.22 3.00
C PRO A 523 29.01 16.69 2.59
N GLY A 524 29.16 17.59 3.59
CA GLY A 524 29.30 19.03 3.40
C GLY A 524 30.48 19.40 2.53
N ASP A 525 31.59 18.69 2.72
CA ASP A 525 32.88 18.91 2.04
C ASP A 525 32.75 18.92 0.50
N LEU A 526 31.83 18.12 -0.06
CA LEU A 526 31.60 18.09 -1.51
C LEU A 526 30.97 19.40 -2.03
N TYR A 527 30.14 20.04 -1.22
CA TYR A 527 29.55 21.34 -1.57
C TYR A 527 30.55 22.48 -1.38
N GLU A 528 31.33 22.42 -0.30
CA GLU A 528 32.40 23.39 -0.04
C GLU A 528 33.45 23.36 -1.14
N ALA A 529 33.87 22.18 -1.60
CA ALA A 529 34.77 22.04 -2.74
C ALA A 529 34.17 22.65 -4.02
N ALA A 530 32.88 22.36 -4.30
CA ALA A 530 32.22 22.93 -5.46
C ALA A 530 32.08 24.47 -5.37
N GLU A 531 31.90 25.03 -4.16
CA GLU A 531 31.86 26.48 -3.94
C GLU A 531 33.22 27.13 -4.16
N ILE A 532 34.31 26.48 -3.71
CA ILE A 532 35.69 26.92 -3.96
C ILE A 532 35.98 26.92 -5.48
N ASP A 533 35.47 25.95 -6.22
CA ASP A 533 35.56 25.86 -7.68
C ASP A 533 34.64 26.87 -8.40
N GLY A 534 33.90 27.71 -7.67
CA GLY A 534 32.99 28.71 -8.23
C GLY A 534 31.69 28.17 -8.82
N ALA A 535 31.27 26.97 -8.41
CA ALA A 535 30.06 26.35 -8.91
C ALA A 535 28.78 27.07 -8.40
N SER A 536 27.92 27.48 -9.30
CA SER A 536 26.58 28.00 -8.97
C SER A 536 25.69 26.91 -8.34
N HIS A 537 24.60 27.30 -7.66
CA HIS A 537 23.64 26.33 -7.09
C HIS A 537 23.09 25.35 -8.11
N PHE A 538 22.86 25.77 -9.34
CA PHE A 538 22.44 24.87 -10.42
C PHE A 538 23.55 23.88 -10.80
N GLN A 539 24.80 24.31 -10.83
CA GLN A 539 25.95 23.44 -11.08
C GLN A 539 26.17 22.44 -9.95
N GLN A 540 26.01 22.86 -8.70
CA GLN A 540 26.04 21.95 -7.54
C GLN A 540 24.91 20.90 -7.62
N LEU A 541 23.68 21.32 -7.95
CA LEU A 541 22.57 20.40 -8.15
C LEU A 541 22.84 19.39 -9.28
N LYS A 542 23.35 19.86 -10.44
CA LYS A 542 23.58 19.03 -11.61
C LYS A 542 24.78 18.12 -11.46
N ASN A 543 25.91 18.63 -10.90
CA ASN A 543 27.20 17.93 -10.94
C ASN A 543 27.50 17.17 -9.63
N VAL A 544 26.87 17.55 -8.50
CA VAL A 544 27.07 16.89 -7.20
C VAL A 544 25.82 16.11 -6.79
N VAL A 545 24.68 16.78 -6.65
CA VAL A 545 23.47 16.16 -6.08
C VAL A 545 22.87 15.12 -7.01
N LEU A 546 22.63 15.46 -8.27
CA LEU A 546 21.97 14.58 -9.24
C LEU A 546 22.72 13.26 -9.46
N PRO A 547 24.06 13.25 -9.68
CA PRO A 547 24.80 11.99 -9.84
C PRO A 547 24.78 11.11 -8.59
N LEU A 548 24.97 11.72 -7.41
CA LEU A 548 24.97 10.98 -6.14
C LEU A 548 23.57 10.46 -5.77
N SER A 549 22.51 11.17 -6.20
CA SER A 549 21.12 10.79 -5.94
C SER A 549 20.59 9.69 -6.87
N GLY A 550 21.35 9.21 -7.84
CA GLY A 550 20.91 8.22 -8.83
C GLY A 550 20.13 7.02 -8.23
N PRO A 551 20.66 6.30 -7.23
CA PRO A 551 19.97 5.16 -6.64
C PRO A 551 18.63 5.49 -6.00
N ILE A 552 18.56 6.60 -5.23
CA ILE A 552 17.31 7.01 -4.56
C ILE A 552 16.30 7.58 -5.56
N LEU A 553 16.76 8.31 -6.58
CA LEU A 553 15.90 8.78 -7.68
C LEU A 553 15.28 7.59 -8.43
N GLY A 554 16.06 6.53 -8.69
CA GLY A 554 15.53 5.30 -9.26
C GLY A 554 14.45 4.66 -8.40
N THR A 555 14.66 4.59 -7.09
CA THR A 555 13.68 4.02 -6.16
C THR A 555 12.39 4.85 -6.10
N VAL A 556 12.50 6.17 -5.90
CA VAL A 556 11.35 7.08 -5.86
C VAL A 556 10.64 7.09 -7.21
N GLY A 557 11.39 7.05 -8.32
CA GLY A 557 10.85 7.00 -9.68
C GLY A 557 10.01 5.75 -9.94
N VAL A 558 10.47 4.58 -9.55
CA VAL A 558 9.70 3.33 -9.67
C VAL A 558 8.42 3.40 -8.83
N MET A 559 8.52 3.87 -7.57
CA MET A 559 7.35 4.01 -6.70
C MET A 559 6.32 4.99 -7.29
N GLN A 560 6.78 6.12 -7.82
CA GLN A 560 5.91 7.13 -8.42
C GLN A 560 5.25 6.63 -9.71
N PHE A 561 6.00 5.93 -10.56
CA PHE A 561 5.46 5.34 -11.79
C PHE A 561 4.35 4.33 -11.46
N VAL A 562 4.61 3.42 -10.50
CA VAL A 562 3.63 2.40 -10.08
C VAL A 562 2.41 3.05 -9.44
N ALA A 563 2.58 4.10 -8.65
CA ALA A 563 1.46 4.84 -8.05
C ALA A 563 0.57 5.47 -9.13
N ALA A 564 1.18 6.18 -10.10
CA ALA A 564 0.46 6.81 -11.21
C ALA A 564 -0.21 5.77 -12.13
N TRP A 565 0.45 4.63 -12.36
CA TRP A 565 -0.11 3.52 -13.15
C TRP A 565 -1.36 2.91 -12.52
N ASN A 566 -1.35 2.74 -11.20
CA ASN A 566 -2.46 2.12 -10.44
C ASN A 566 -3.60 3.09 -10.12
N GLU A 567 -3.41 4.39 -10.37
CA GLU A 567 -4.45 5.39 -10.09
C GLU A 567 -5.64 5.21 -11.06
N PHE A 568 -6.83 5.05 -10.50
CA PHE A 568 -8.04 4.87 -11.29
C PHE A 568 -9.24 5.66 -10.77
N VAL A 569 -9.24 6.09 -9.50
CA VAL A 569 -10.37 6.78 -8.89
C VAL A 569 -10.54 8.17 -9.50
N LEU A 570 -9.48 8.97 -9.55
CA LEU A 570 -9.52 10.28 -10.19
C LEU A 570 -9.82 10.18 -11.68
N PRO A 571 -9.12 9.33 -12.48
CA PRO A 571 -9.44 9.17 -13.89
C PRO A 571 -10.86 8.70 -14.16
N LEU A 572 -11.42 7.82 -13.34
CA LEU A 572 -12.79 7.35 -13.48
C LEU A 572 -13.82 8.49 -13.40
N ILE A 573 -13.51 9.51 -12.59
CA ILE A 573 -14.40 10.66 -12.35
C ILE A 573 -14.18 11.75 -13.42
N VAL A 574 -12.92 11.97 -13.83
CA VAL A 574 -12.53 13.12 -14.66
C VAL A 574 -12.57 12.80 -16.16
N MET A 575 -12.35 11.51 -16.55
CA MET A 575 -12.23 11.11 -17.94
C MET A 575 -13.54 10.49 -18.47
N ARG A 576 -14.04 11.01 -19.59
CA ARG A 576 -15.26 10.52 -20.26
C ARG A 576 -14.97 9.93 -21.64
N ASP A 577 -13.96 10.46 -22.33
CA ASP A 577 -13.58 10.04 -23.67
C ASP A 577 -12.84 8.70 -23.64
N HIS A 578 -13.42 7.70 -24.32
CA HIS A 578 -12.88 6.35 -24.39
C HIS A 578 -11.46 6.27 -24.98
N THR A 579 -11.10 7.23 -25.87
CA THR A 579 -9.80 7.26 -26.52
C THR A 579 -8.66 7.73 -25.60
N ARG A 580 -9.01 8.43 -24.52
CA ARG A 580 -8.06 9.03 -23.57
C ARG A 580 -8.00 8.32 -22.22
N LEU A 581 -8.71 7.21 -22.06
CA LEU A 581 -8.74 6.48 -20.80
C LEU A 581 -7.37 5.92 -20.45
N PRO A 582 -6.96 5.98 -19.17
CA PRO A 582 -5.91 5.14 -18.63
C PRO A 582 -6.34 3.67 -18.57
N VAL A 583 -5.36 2.78 -18.58
CA VAL A 583 -5.58 1.33 -18.65
C VAL A 583 -6.42 0.79 -17.49
N MET A 584 -6.22 1.29 -16.26
CA MET A 584 -6.97 0.80 -15.09
C MET A 584 -8.47 1.08 -15.21
N VAL A 585 -8.85 2.25 -15.73
CA VAL A 585 -10.27 2.57 -15.97
C VAL A 585 -10.86 1.70 -17.07
N GLN A 586 -10.09 1.44 -18.14
CA GLN A 586 -10.52 0.55 -19.21
C GLN A 586 -10.75 -0.87 -18.72
N LEU A 587 -9.84 -1.40 -17.89
CA LEU A 587 -10.00 -2.74 -17.29
C LEU A 587 -11.24 -2.83 -16.40
N LEU A 588 -11.51 -1.79 -15.61
CA LEU A 588 -12.70 -1.72 -14.76
C LEU A 588 -13.98 -1.72 -15.62
N ARG A 589 -13.99 -1.00 -16.72
CA ARG A 589 -15.12 -1.00 -17.69
C ARG A 589 -15.30 -2.36 -18.34
N MET A 590 -14.22 -2.98 -18.83
CA MET A 590 -14.27 -4.33 -19.41
C MET A 590 -14.82 -5.35 -18.40
N ALA A 591 -14.46 -5.25 -17.14
CA ALA A 591 -15.00 -6.11 -16.08
C ALA A 591 -16.51 -5.92 -15.87
N GLY A 592 -17.04 -4.73 -16.13
CA GLY A 592 -18.47 -4.42 -16.08
C GLY A 592 -19.24 -4.81 -17.35
N GLU A 593 -18.68 -4.48 -18.52
CA GLU A 593 -19.32 -4.69 -19.83
C GLU A 593 -19.14 -6.12 -20.37
N TYR A 594 -17.94 -6.67 -20.19
CA TYR A 594 -17.50 -7.97 -20.75
C TYR A 594 -17.41 -9.08 -19.71
N LEU A 595 -18.18 -9.02 -18.64
CA LEU A 595 -18.18 -10.04 -17.58
C LEU A 595 -18.40 -11.47 -18.13
N LYS A 596 -19.05 -11.61 -19.29
CA LYS A 596 -19.34 -12.87 -19.97
C LYS A 596 -18.24 -13.33 -20.94
N PHE A 597 -17.24 -12.48 -21.23
CA PHE A 597 -16.14 -12.80 -22.14
C PHE A 597 -14.82 -12.93 -21.38
N TRP A 598 -14.62 -14.07 -20.76
CA TRP A 598 -13.50 -14.31 -19.86
C TRP A 598 -12.13 -14.26 -20.53
N GLY A 599 -12.02 -14.83 -21.73
CA GLY A 599 -10.77 -14.89 -22.47
C GLY A 599 -10.19 -13.50 -22.78
N PRO A 600 -10.91 -12.63 -23.50
CA PRO A 600 -10.46 -11.26 -23.78
C PRO A 600 -10.22 -10.44 -22.53
N LEU A 601 -11.02 -10.58 -21.48
CA LEU A 601 -10.84 -9.87 -20.22
C LEU A 601 -9.51 -10.23 -19.54
N MET A 602 -9.20 -11.53 -19.43
CA MET A 602 -7.95 -11.99 -18.82
C MET A 602 -6.73 -11.68 -19.68
N ALA A 603 -6.85 -11.72 -21.01
CA ALA A 603 -5.80 -11.24 -21.91
C ALA A 603 -5.54 -9.73 -21.74
N GLY A 604 -6.60 -8.94 -21.54
CA GLY A 604 -6.49 -7.50 -21.22
C GLY A 604 -5.74 -7.24 -19.92
N TYR A 605 -6.03 -8.01 -18.87
CA TYR A 605 -5.31 -7.92 -17.59
C TYR A 605 -3.82 -8.28 -17.76
N ALA A 606 -3.51 -9.30 -18.55
CA ALA A 606 -2.13 -9.69 -18.86
C ALA A 606 -1.40 -8.56 -19.61
N LEU A 607 -2.01 -8.02 -20.68
CA LEU A 607 -1.45 -6.90 -21.44
C LEU A 607 -1.15 -5.67 -20.57
N ALA A 608 -2.08 -5.31 -19.69
CA ALA A 608 -1.92 -4.19 -18.76
C ALA A 608 -0.81 -4.42 -17.72
N SER A 609 -0.47 -5.67 -17.42
CA SER A 609 0.59 -6.00 -16.46
C SER A 609 2.00 -5.95 -17.09
N ILE A 610 2.12 -6.10 -18.41
CA ILE A 610 3.42 -6.16 -19.11
C ILE A 610 4.31 -4.94 -18.84
N PRO A 611 3.85 -3.67 -18.97
CA PRO A 611 4.73 -2.51 -18.76
C PRO A 611 5.29 -2.44 -17.35
N ILE A 612 4.50 -2.79 -16.32
CA ILE A 612 4.99 -2.81 -14.94
C ILE A 612 5.98 -3.96 -14.73
N ILE A 613 5.72 -5.13 -15.28
CA ILE A 613 6.66 -6.26 -15.24
C ILE A 613 8.00 -5.85 -15.84
N LEU A 614 7.99 -5.22 -17.01
CA LEU A 614 9.20 -4.72 -17.65
C LEU A 614 9.91 -3.67 -16.79
N LEU A 615 9.18 -2.68 -16.26
CA LEU A 615 9.74 -1.69 -15.35
C LEU A 615 10.47 -2.35 -14.19
N PHE A 616 9.83 -3.34 -13.54
CA PHE A 616 10.43 -4.04 -12.40
C PHE A 616 11.66 -4.87 -12.79
N VAL A 617 11.63 -5.57 -13.90
CA VAL A 617 12.78 -6.35 -14.38
C VAL A 617 14.01 -5.46 -14.57
N PHE A 618 13.82 -4.29 -15.19
CA PHE A 618 14.92 -3.33 -15.41
C PHE A 618 15.36 -2.60 -14.15
N SER A 619 14.44 -2.31 -13.24
CA SER A 619 14.70 -1.54 -12.01
C SER A 619 14.99 -2.39 -10.77
N MET A 620 14.94 -3.74 -10.86
CA MET A 620 15.10 -4.65 -9.71
C MET A 620 16.39 -4.39 -8.92
N LYS A 621 17.51 -4.11 -9.61
CA LYS A 621 18.78 -3.81 -8.95
C LYS A 621 18.75 -2.52 -8.12
N LEU A 622 18.05 -1.50 -8.61
CA LEU A 622 17.88 -0.21 -7.93
C LEU A 622 16.96 -0.38 -6.71
N PHE A 623 15.87 -1.11 -6.89
CA PHE A 623 14.88 -1.34 -5.83
C PHE A 623 15.45 -2.16 -4.66
N VAL A 624 16.20 -3.23 -4.94
CA VAL A 624 16.82 -4.07 -3.90
C VAL A 624 17.87 -3.28 -3.12
N ARG A 625 18.71 -2.47 -3.78
CA ARG A 625 19.70 -1.62 -3.11
C ARG A 625 19.06 -0.53 -2.25
N GLY A 626 18.07 0.18 -2.79
CA GLY A 626 17.41 1.27 -2.06
C GLY A 626 16.68 0.81 -0.79
N LEU A 627 16.03 -0.37 -0.81
CA LEU A 627 15.39 -0.95 0.38
C LEU A 627 16.39 -1.41 1.44
N THR A 628 17.56 -1.92 1.04
CA THR A 628 18.58 -2.39 1.99
C THR A 628 19.37 -1.24 2.63
N GLU A 629 19.71 -0.20 1.88
CA GLU A 629 20.42 0.98 2.40
C GLU A 629 19.54 1.85 3.31
N GLY A 630 18.25 1.99 2.99
CA GLY A 630 17.29 2.70 3.84
C GLY A 630 16.95 1.98 5.15
N ALA A 631 17.05 0.65 5.19
CA ALA A 631 16.74 -0.15 6.38
C ALA A 631 17.92 -0.30 7.36
N VAL A 632 19.15 -0.06 6.91
CA VAL A 632 20.37 -0.22 7.74
C VAL A 632 20.69 1.05 8.53
N LYS A 633 20.16 2.21 8.12
CA LYS A 633 20.42 3.51 8.77
C LYS A 633 19.34 3.96 9.77
N GLY A 634 18.32 3.12 10.09
CA GLY A 634 17.25 3.45 11.02
C GLY A 634 17.34 2.70 12.36
#